data_85a908aee2263717d703df270e51001c
#
_entry.id   85a908aee2263717d703df270e51001c
#
_cell.length_a   1.000
_cell.length_b   1.000
_cell.length_c   1.000
_cell.angle_alpha   90.00
_cell.angle_beta   90.00
_cell.angle_gamma   90.00
#
_symmetry.space_group_name_H-M   'P 1'
#
loop_
_entity.id
_entity.type
_entity.pdbx_description
1 polymer ?
#
loop_
_entity_poly.entity_id
_entity_poly.type
_entity_poly.pdbx_seq_one_letter_code
_entity_poly.pdbx_strand_id
1 'polypeptide(L)'
;MLRWIDQGTARGPTRPAGRAGDRSVQFNTAQRELTLKIVYYGPGLSGKTTNLRALYQRILPQLRGHLMTLDTADDRTLFFDTLPLVFTAGTLKVKLKLYTVPGQVMHNATRRIVLQGADAIAFIADSQPSKRQENYKYWLNMVENLKANGLDVDSMPNVVQWNKKDLGDASTQEAIEKMRKENRQPVYEAVAVRGEGVVETFLGLVDLTFTQIDKTYLLSQKIGLDRRAFVEEVRRCLVDPPVPGPDGKAA
;
A
#
# COMPACT_ATOMS: atom_id res chain seq x y z
N MET A 1 -9.99 -1.74 25.94
CA MET A 1 -8.89 -2.72 26.01
C MET A 1 -8.75 -3.36 24.64
N LEU A 2 -8.01 -2.73 23.69
CA LEU A 2 -7.76 -3.25 22.36
C LEU A 2 -6.50 -2.63 21.77
N ARG A 3 -5.35 -3.04 22.30
CA ARG A 3 -4.10 -3.02 21.56
C ARG A 3 -4.15 -4.18 20.56
N TRP A 4 -4.58 -3.94 19.36
CA TRP A 4 -4.67 -5.01 18.36
C TRP A 4 -3.38 -5.28 17.60
N ILE A 5 -2.35 -4.49 17.86
CA ILE A 5 -1.03 -4.64 17.25
C ILE A 5 0.06 -5.00 18.28
N ASP A 6 -0.24 -5.01 19.59
CA ASP A 6 0.79 -5.14 20.64
C ASP A 6 0.91 -6.55 21.27
N GLN A 7 0.27 -7.56 20.74
CA GLN A 7 0.49 -8.93 21.19
C GLN A 7 1.37 -9.69 20.20
N GLY A 8 2.69 -9.56 20.35
CA GLY A 8 3.58 -10.45 19.62
C GLY A 8 5.03 -10.06 19.42
N THR A 9 5.60 -9.11 20.17
CA THR A 9 7.05 -8.99 20.20
C THR A 9 7.57 -8.82 21.61
N ALA A 10 7.73 -9.95 22.33
CA ALA A 10 8.70 -10.01 23.39
C ALA A 10 10.07 -9.65 22.78
N ARG A 11 10.70 -8.60 23.31
CA ARG A 11 12.07 -8.22 22.92
C ARG A 11 13.01 -9.38 23.26
N GLY A 12 13.31 -10.19 22.25
CA GLY A 12 14.49 -11.04 22.26
C GLY A 12 15.74 -10.17 22.06
N PRO A 13 16.93 -10.64 22.49
CA PRO A 13 18.16 -9.86 22.45
C PRO A 13 18.46 -9.40 21.02
N THR A 14 18.81 -8.11 20.88
CA THR A 14 19.26 -7.48 19.65
C THR A 14 20.39 -8.27 19.01
N ARG A 15 20.07 -9.00 17.94
CA ARG A 15 21.10 -9.56 17.06
C ARG A 15 21.78 -8.39 16.33
N PRO A 16 23.13 -8.44 16.16
CA PRO A 16 23.81 -7.45 15.36
C PRO A 16 23.24 -7.45 13.93
N ALA A 17 23.17 -6.26 13.34
CA ALA A 17 22.65 -6.03 11.99
C ALA A 17 23.34 -6.97 11.00
N GLY A 18 22.71 -8.11 10.72
CA GLY A 18 23.02 -8.95 9.60
C GLY A 18 22.76 -8.16 8.32
N ARG A 19 23.62 -8.34 7.32
CA ARG A 19 23.54 -7.76 5.98
C ARG A 19 22.08 -7.67 5.56
N ALA A 20 21.61 -6.44 5.28
CA ALA A 20 20.29 -6.18 4.77
C ALA A 20 20.03 -7.13 3.60
N GLY A 21 19.12 -8.08 3.79
CA GLY A 21 18.62 -8.91 2.69
C GLY A 21 18.15 -7.95 1.61
N ASP A 22 18.53 -8.29 0.39
CA ASP A 22 18.37 -7.55 -0.83
C ASP A 22 17.00 -6.84 -0.89
N ARG A 23 16.94 -5.60 -0.38
CA ARG A 23 15.76 -4.74 -0.47
C ARG A 23 15.66 -4.39 -1.94
N SER A 24 14.60 -4.81 -2.57
CA SER A 24 14.44 -4.72 -4.02
C SER A 24 14.16 -3.31 -4.56
N VAL A 25 14.42 -2.24 -3.79
CA VAL A 25 14.49 -0.91 -4.37
C VAL A 25 15.50 -0.96 -5.51
N GLN A 26 14.99 -1.09 -6.72
CA GLN A 26 15.85 -1.13 -7.91
C GLN A 26 16.20 0.30 -8.28
N PHE A 27 17.30 0.79 -7.73
CA PHE A 27 17.85 2.07 -8.14
C PHE A 27 18.94 1.86 -9.18
N ASN A 28 18.61 2.11 -10.45
CA ASN A 28 19.59 2.12 -11.54
C ASN A 28 20.21 3.51 -11.66
N THR A 29 21.41 3.68 -11.09
CA THR A 29 22.14 4.95 -11.11
C THR A 29 22.52 5.40 -12.51
N ALA A 30 22.86 4.47 -13.42
CA ALA A 30 23.25 4.78 -14.80
C ALA A 30 22.09 5.33 -15.61
N GLN A 31 20.88 4.81 -15.40
CA GLN A 31 19.68 5.25 -16.08
C GLN A 31 18.87 6.28 -15.28
N ARG A 32 19.32 6.63 -14.07
CA ARG A 32 18.56 7.47 -13.13
C ARG A 32 17.12 6.99 -12.98
N GLU A 33 16.95 5.70 -12.76
CA GLU A 33 15.62 5.07 -12.64
C GLU A 33 15.45 4.46 -11.26
N LEU A 34 14.32 4.78 -10.61
CA LEU A 34 13.88 4.23 -9.34
C LEU A 34 12.62 3.40 -9.57
N THR A 35 12.66 2.12 -9.23
CA THR A 35 11.47 1.26 -9.25
C THR A 35 11.09 0.88 -7.83
N LEU A 36 9.82 1.09 -7.47
CA LEU A 36 9.23 0.79 -6.16
C LEU A 36 8.05 -0.16 -6.31
N LYS A 37 8.02 -1.15 -5.45
CA LYS A 37 6.92 -2.12 -5.35
C LYS A 37 6.06 -1.84 -4.12
N ILE A 38 4.80 -1.51 -4.35
CA ILE A 38 3.80 -1.23 -3.31
C ILE A 38 2.76 -2.35 -3.33
N VAL A 39 2.48 -2.95 -2.17
CA VAL A 39 1.55 -4.07 -2.08
C VAL A 39 0.34 -3.67 -1.23
N TYR A 40 -0.86 -3.82 -1.80
CA TYR A 40 -2.14 -3.70 -1.11
C TYR A 40 -2.51 -5.04 -0.51
N TYR A 41 -2.43 -5.15 0.80
CA TYR A 41 -2.70 -6.37 1.57
C TYR A 41 -4.00 -6.26 2.36
N GLY A 42 -4.60 -7.39 2.75
CA GLY A 42 -5.81 -7.43 3.58
C GLY A 42 -6.73 -8.59 3.22
N PRO A 43 -7.80 -8.78 3.99
CA PRO A 43 -8.75 -9.88 3.80
C PRO A 43 -9.49 -9.84 2.46
N GLY A 44 -10.18 -10.93 2.18
CA GLY A 44 -11.10 -11.00 1.04
C GLY A 44 -12.14 -9.90 1.12
N LEU A 45 -12.49 -9.32 -0.03
CA LEU A 45 -13.52 -8.29 -0.15
C LEU A 45 -13.25 -6.99 0.65
N SER A 46 -12.06 -6.78 1.24
CA SER A 46 -11.76 -5.53 1.95
C SER A 46 -11.64 -4.29 1.05
N GLY A 47 -11.60 -4.48 -0.27
CA GLY A 47 -11.57 -3.38 -1.25
C GLY A 47 -10.18 -3.08 -1.83
N LYS A 48 -9.23 -4.02 -1.80
CA LYS A 48 -7.89 -3.87 -2.41
C LYS A 48 -7.96 -3.53 -3.90
N THR A 49 -8.65 -4.37 -4.68
CA THR A 49 -8.88 -4.15 -6.13
C THR A 49 -9.63 -2.85 -6.40
N THR A 50 -10.62 -2.52 -5.54
CA THR A 50 -11.39 -1.28 -5.64
C THR A 50 -10.49 -0.06 -5.47
N ASN A 51 -9.54 -0.09 -4.53
CA ASN A 51 -8.53 0.95 -4.36
C ASN A 51 -7.69 1.14 -5.64
N LEU A 52 -7.18 0.05 -6.23
CA LEU A 52 -6.38 0.15 -7.46
C LEU A 52 -7.20 0.70 -8.63
N ARG A 53 -8.47 0.28 -8.76
CA ARG A 53 -9.38 0.81 -9.79
C ARG A 53 -9.65 2.30 -9.59
N ALA A 54 -9.89 2.73 -8.35
CA ALA A 54 -10.11 4.14 -8.04
C ALA A 54 -8.85 4.98 -8.33
N LEU A 55 -7.66 4.49 -8.00
CA LEU A 55 -6.39 5.12 -8.37
C LEU A 55 -6.20 5.15 -9.90
N TYR A 56 -6.48 4.03 -10.59
CA TYR A 56 -6.38 3.96 -12.04
C TYR A 56 -7.21 5.04 -12.73
N GLN A 57 -8.41 5.30 -12.25
CA GLN A 57 -9.29 6.36 -12.80
C GLN A 57 -8.73 7.76 -12.56
N ARG A 58 -7.96 7.95 -11.49
CA ARG A 58 -7.40 9.26 -11.12
C ARG A 58 -6.00 9.52 -11.66
N ILE A 59 -5.25 8.50 -12.07
CA ILE A 59 -3.93 8.68 -12.68
C ILE A 59 -4.10 9.15 -14.13
N LEU A 60 -3.33 10.18 -14.50
CA LEU A 60 -3.26 10.69 -15.87
C LEU A 60 -3.04 9.56 -16.88
N PRO A 61 -3.83 9.43 -17.95
CA PRO A 61 -3.75 8.29 -18.87
C PRO A 61 -2.37 8.02 -19.45
N GLN A 62 -1.60 9.07 -19.73
CA GLN A 62 -0.24 8.95 -20.29
C GLN A 62 0.82 8.44 -19.29
N LEU A 63 0.51 8.44 -17.99
CA LEU A 63 1.43 8.04 -16.93
C LEU A 63 1.12 6.65 -16.35
N ARG A 64 -0.07 6.12 -16.63
CA ARG A 64 -0.49 4.80 -16.16
C ARG A 64 -0.32 3.74 -17.22
N GLY A 65 0.15 2.56 -16.81
CA GLY A 65 0.05 1.37 -17.66
C GLY A 65 -1.34 0.72 -17.55
N HIS A 66 -1.50 -0.43 -18.19
CA HIS A 66 -2.76 -1.19 -18.07
C HIS A 66 -2.93 -1.72 -16.66
N LEU A 67 -4.14 -1.55 -16.11
CA LEU A 67 -4.56 -2.29 -14.93
C LEU A 67 -4.81 -3.74 -15.36
N MET A 68 -3.97 -4.64 -14.92
CA MET A 68 -4.04 -6.05 -15.28
C MET A 68 -4.48 -6.86 -14.08
N THR A 69 -5.51 -7.69 -14.28
CA THR A 69 -5.84 -8.77 -13.35
C THR A 69 -5.23 -10.04 -13.91
N LEU A 70 -4.31 -10.65 -13.20
CA LEU A 70 -3.71 -11.92 -13.58
C LEU A 70 -4.57 -13.05 -13.04
N ASP A 71 -5.27 -13.71 -13.96
CA ASP A 71 -6.06 -14.90 -13.73
C ASP A 71 -5.35 -16.06 -14.44
N THR A 72 -4.93 -17.09 -13.72
CA THR A 72 -4.34 -18.25 -14.36
C THR A 72 -5.43 -19.31 -14.55
N ALA A 73 -5.64 -19.75 -15.79
CA ALA A 73 -6.68 -20.67 -16.22
C ALA A 73 -6.56 -22.10 -15.66
N ASP A 74 -5.44 -22.44 -15.03
CA ASP A 74 -5.25 -23.72 -14.35
C ASP A 74 -5.59 -23.56 -12.85
N ASP A 75 -6.33 -24.47 -12.27
CA ASP A 75 -6.86 -24.58 -10.89
C ASP A 75 -6.00 -24.06 -9.72
N ARG A 76 -4.94 -23.31 -10.00
CA ARG A 76 -4.02 -22.65 -9.06
C ARG A 76 -3.97 -21.15 -9.31
N THR A 77 -5.08 -20.50 -9.15
CA THR A 77 -5.30 -19.08 -9.46
C THR A 77 -4.42 -18.14 -8.65
N LEU A 78 -3.45 -17.51 -9.33
CA LEU A 78 -2.71 -16.37 -8.83
C LEU A 78 -3.50 -15.09 -9.15
N PHE A 79 -4.59 -14.82 -8.40
CA PHE A 79 -5.32 -13.57 -8.56
C PHE A 79 -4.59 -12.44 -7.86
N PHE A 80 -3.96 -11.58 -8.62
CA PHE A 80 -3.53 -10.27 -8.13
C PHE A 80 -3.68 -9.22 -9.23
N ASP A 81 -4.02 -8.01 -8.83
CA ASP A 81 -4.05 -6.89 -9.75
C ASP A 81 -2.69 -6.20 -9.74
N THR A 82 -2.28 -5.66 -10.87
CA THR A 82 -1.10 -4.81 -10.98
C THR A 82 -1.42 -3.53 -11.73
N LEU A 83 -0.94 -2.42 -11.19
CA LEU A 83 -1.08 -1.09 -11.78
C LEU A 83 0.29 -0.41 -11.80
N PRO A 84 0.96 -0.31 -12.95
CA PRO A 84 2.18 0.47 -13.08
C PRO A 84 1.88 1.95 -13.30
N LEU A 85 2.64 2.81 -12.63
CA LEU A 85 2.65 4.26 -12.78
C LEU A 85 4.10 4.69 -13.07
N VAL A 86 4.29 5.48 -14.13
CA VAL A 86 5.62 5.97 -14.53
C VAL A 86 5.59 7.48 -14.66
N PHE A 87 6.50 8.17 -13.98
CA PHE A 87 6.62 9.62 -14.01
C PHE A 87 8.08 10.06 -13.79
N THR A 88 8.33 11.36 -13.92
CA THR A 88 9.64 11.94 -13.66
C THR A 88 9.57 12.84 -12.42
N ALA A 89 10.50 12.66 -11.49
CA ALA A 89 10.66 13.53 -10.32
C ALA A 89 12.07 14.14 -10.35
N GLY A 90 12.15 15.43 -10.64
CA GLY A 90 13.43 16.08 -10.94
C GLY A 90 14.11 15.41 -12.15
N THR A 91 15.29 14.85 -11.95
CA THR A 91 16.05 14.12 -12.99
C THR A 91 15.85 12.60 -12.92
N LEU A 92 14.98 12.14 -12.01
CA LEU A 92 14.79 10.72 -11.73
C LEU A 92 13.52 10.21 -12.42
N LYS A 93 13.65 9.15 -13.23
CA LYS A 93 12.51 8.39 -13.72
C LYS A 93 12.03 7.44 -12.63
N VAL A 94 10.77 7.56 -12.24
CA VAL A 94 10.17 6.76 -11.17
C VAL A 94 9.13 5.81 -11.74
N LYS A 95 9.22 4.55 -11.35
CA LYS A 95 8.24 3.50 -11.66
C LYS A 95 7.65 2.99 -10.35
N LEU A 96 6.38 3.30 -10.09
CA LEU A 96 5.63 2.69 -8.99
C LEU A 96 4.85 1.50 -9.54
N LYS A 97 5.07 0.32 -8.97
CA LYS A 97 4.35 -0.91 -9.31
C LYS A 97 3.44 -1.26 -8.14
N LEU A 98 2.14 -1.03 -8.32
CA LEU A 98 1.13 -1.32 -7.30
C LEU A 98 0.57 -2.72 -7.53
N TYR A 99 0.47 -3.53 -6.48
CA TYR A 99 -0.03 -4.91 -6.52
C TYR A 99 -1.11 -5.12 -5.46
N THR A 100 -2.09 -5.96 -5.74
CA THR A 100 -2.96 -6.54 -4.70
C THR A 100 -2.54 -7.97 -4.39
N VAL A 101 -2.93 -8.48 -3.24
CA VAL A 101 -2.81 -9.91 -2.91
C VAL A 101 -4.19 -10.57 -2.95
N PRO A 102 -4.27 -11.88 -3.27
CA PRO A 102 -5.52 -12.62 -3.18
C PRO A 102 -6.03 -12.66 -1.74
N GLY A 103 -7.32 -12.37 -1.58
CA GLY A 103 -7.95 -12.27 -0.27
C GLY A 103 -8.49 -13.59 0.28
N GLN A 104 -8.38 -14.71 -0.43
CA GLN A 104 -8.86 -16.00 0.04
C GLN A 104 -7.78 -16.73 0.87
N VAL A 105 -8.22 -17.48 1.89
CA VAL A 105 -7.32 -18.14 2.85
C VAL A 105 -6.35 -19.11 2.17
N MET A 106 -6.82 -19.88 1.18
CA MET A 106 -6.06 -20.90 0.47
C MET A 106 -4.84 -20.37 -0.30
N HIS A 107 -4.80 -19.08 -0.62
CA HIS A 107 -3.73 -18.47 -1.43
C HIS A 107 -2.58 -17.88 -0.60
N ASN A 108 -2.23 -18.49 0.54
CA ASN A 108 -1.14 -17.97 1.38
C ASN A 108 0.22 -17.96 0.66
N ALA A 109 0.52 -19.01 -0.12
CA ALA A 109 1.75 -19.08 -0.90
C ALA A 109 1.86 -17.93 -1.91
N THR A 110 0.77 -17.61 -2.60
CA THR A 110 0.69 -16.47 -3.54
C THR A 110 0.92 -15.14 -2.83
N ARG A 111 0.26 -14.92 -1.66
CA ARG A 111 0.48 -13.70 -0.87
C ARG A 111 1.94 -13.52 -0.51
N ARG A 112 2.62 -14.61 -0.11
CA ARG A 112 4.05 -14.60 0.21
C ARG A 112 4.90 -14.23 -1.01
N ILE A 113 4.60 -14.80 -2.19
CA ILE A 113 5.31 -14.47 -3.44
C ILE A 113 5.10 -13.00 -3.82
N VAL A 114 3.86 -12.49 -3.75
CA VAL A 114 3.58 -11.08 -4.05
C VAL A 114 4.30 -10.14 -3.10
N LEU A 115 4.50 -10.51 -1.83
CA LEU A 115 5.26 -9.71 -0.87
C LEU A 115 6.78 -9.74 -1.07
N GLN A 116 7.33 -10.67 -1.88
CA GLN A 116 8.76 -10.68 -2.15
C GLN A 116 9.18 -9.36 -2.80
N GLY A 117 10.19 -8.74 -2.20
CA GLY A 117 10.69 -7.47 -2.67
C GLY A 117 9.69 -6.31 -2.60
N ALA A 118 8.70 -6.35 -1.72
CA ALA A 118 7.86 -5.20 -1.45
C ALA A 118 8.66 -4.10 -0.74
N ASP A 119 8.50 -2.85 -1.20
CA ASP A 119 9.13 -1.66 -0.62
C ASP A 119 8.18 -0.95 0.35
N ALA A 120 6.87 -1.13 0.17
CA ALA A 120 5.84 -0.54 1.02
C ALA A 120 4.52 -1.33 0.98
N ILE A 121 3.72 -1.19 2.03
CA ILE A 121 2.45 -1.91 2.18
C ILE A 121 1.31 -0.96 2.58
N ALA A 122 0.18 -1.06 1.87
CA ALA A 122 -1.12 -0.57 2.32
C ALA A 122 -1.93 -1.75 2.86
N PHE A 123 -2.21 -1.78 4.16
CA PHE A 123 -3.12 -2.77 4.73
C PHE A 123 -4.55 -2.26 4.66
N ILE A 124 -5.37 -2.89 3.83
CA ILE A 124 -6.76 -2.51 3.62
C ILE A 124 -7.67 -3.35 4.50
N ALA A 125 -8.17 -2.75 5.56
CA ALA A 125 -9.08 -3.34 6.52
C ALA A 125 -10.53 -2.99 6.18
N ASP A 126 -11.46 -3.89 6.44
CA ASP A 126 -12.89 -3.61 6.42
C ASP A 126 -13.28 -2.96 7.74
N SER A 127 -13.92 -1.79 7.71
CA SER A 127 -14.25 -1.01 8.91
C SER A 127 -15.40 -1.58 9.75
N GLN A 128 -16.12 -2.59 9.24
CA GLN A 128 -17.22 -3.22 9.96
C GLN A 128 -16.71 -3.95 11.22
N PRO A 129 -17.35 -3.78 12.39
CA PRO A 129 -16.97 -4.46 13.63
C PRO A 129 -16.95 -5.98 13.53
N SER A 130 -17.87 -6.56 12.74
CA SER A 130 -17.93 -8.00 12.44
C SER A 130 -16.68 -8.53 11.72
N LYS A 131 -15.93 -7.66 11.02
CA LYS A 131 -14.72 -7.98 10.27
C LYS A 131 -13.42 -7.85 11.08
N ARG A 132 -13.51 -7.40 12.32
CA ARG A 132 -12.34 -7.15 13.17
C ARG A 132 -11.41 -8.37 13.32
N GLN A 133 -11.98 -9.54 13.59
CA GLN A 133 -11.17 -10.76 13.74
C GLN A 133 -10.52 -11.19 12.43
N GLU A 134 -11.22 -11.03 11.31
CA GLU A 134 -10.71 -11.33 9.99
C GLU A 134 -9.55 -10.37 9.63
N ASN A 135 -9.73 -9.07 9.84
CA ASN A 135 -8.67 -8.08 9.67
C ASN A 135 -7.42 -8.46 10.48
N TYR A 136 -7.60 -8.84 11.76
CA TYR A 136 -6.48 -9.22 12.63
C TYR A 136 -5.74 -10.47 12.13
N LYS A 137 -6.46 -11.52 11.70
CA LYS A 137 -5.86 -12.71 11.12
C LYS A 137 -5.00 -12.38 9.89
N TYR A 138 -5.49 -11.49 9.02
CA TYR A 138 -4.75 -11.09 7.83
C TYR A 138 -3.57 -10.17 8.13
N TRP A 139 -3.66 -9.37 9.18
CA TRP A 139 -2.51 -8.60 9.68
C TRP A 139 -1.39 -9.55 10.15
N LEU A 140 -1.71 -10.51 11.00
CA LEU A 140 -0.74 -11.50 11.46
C LEU A 140 -0.15 -12.30 10.28
N ASN A 141 -0.99 -12.73 9.34
CA ASN A 141 -0.53 -13.44 8.16
C ASN A 141 0.42 -12.58 7.29
N MET A 142 0.16 -11.27 7.18
CA MET A 142 1.08 -10.35 6.51
C MET A 142 2.43 -10.32 7.21
N VAL A 143 2.44 -10.16 8.52
CA VAL A 143 3.66 -10.12 9.34
C VAL A 143 4.48 -11.42 9.19
N GLU A 144 3.82 -12.57 9.26
CA GLU A 144 4.45 -13.89 9.06
C GLU A 144 5.06 -14.02 7.66
N ASN A 145 4.32 -13.63 6.61
CA ASN A 145 4.80 -13.69 5.23
C ASN A 145 5.96 -12.72 4.97
N LEU A 146 5.92 -11.52 5.55
CA LEU A 146 7.04 -10.57 5.50
C LEU A 146 8.28 -11.18 6.15
N LYS A 147 8.14 -11.68 7.37
CA LYS A 147 9.24 -12.32 8.09
C LYS A 147 9.82 -13.50 7.31
N ALA A 148 8.97 -14.31 6.69
CA ALA A 148 9.40 -15.42 5.84
C ALA A 148 10.14 -14.99 4.57
N ASN A 149 9.96 -13.74 4.12
CA ASN A 149 10.68 -13.11 3.02
C ASN A 149 11.91 -12.28 3.50
N GLY A 150 12.28 -12.37 4.80
CA GLY A 150 13.37 -11.58 5.36
C GLY A 150 13.06 -10.10 5.56
N LEU A 151 11.79 -9.72 5.50
CA LEU A 151 11.31 -8.35 5.68
C LEU A 151 10.73 -8.18 7.09
N ASP A 152 10.83 -6.97 7.62
CA ASP A 152 10.31 -6.63 8.95
C ASP A 152 9.27 -5.50 8.82
N VAL A 153 8.07 -5.74 9.35
CA VAL A 153 6.94 -4.80 9.31
C VAL A 153 7.23 -3.50 10.06
N ASP A 154 8.04 -3.55 11.13
CA ASP A 154 8.38 -2.37 11.93
C ASP A 154 9.36 -1.43 11.22
N SER A 155 10.17 -1.94 10.31
CA SER A 155 11.13 -1.18 9.51
C SER A 155 10.64 -0.83 8.10
N MET A 156 9.51 -1.43 7.67
CA MET A 156 8.94 -1.22 6.35
C MET A 156 7.91 -0.08 6.36
N PRO A 157 7.92 0.83 5.37
CA PRO A 157 6.84 1.78 5.17
C PRO A 157 5.50 1.06 5.05
N ASN A 158 4.58 1.33 5.96
CA ASN A 158 3.25 0.75 5.89
C ASN A 158 2.20 1.68 6.49
N VAL A 159 0.98 1.57 5.96
CA VAL A 159 -0.20 2.31 6.40
C VAL A 159 -1.38 1.36 6.56
N VAL A 160 -2.34 1.74 7.39
CA VAL A 160 -3.62 1.04 7.54
C VAL A 160 -4.73 1.91 6.96
N GLN A 161 -5.54 1.33 6.08
CA GLN A 161 -6.74 1.98 5.57
C GLN A 161 -7.99 1.26 6.12
N TRP A 162 -8.83 2.01 6.82
CA TRP A 162 -10.17 1.57 7.23
C TRP A 162 -11.14 1.91 6.11
N ASN A 163 -11.42 0.91 5.27
CA ASN A 163 -12.29 1.04 4.11
C ASN A 163 -13.76 0.72 4.46
N LYS A 164 -14.67 1.12 3.58
CA LYS A 164 -16.14 0.92 3.70
C LYS A 164 -16.78 1.71 4.85
N LYS A 165 -16.32 2.91 5.07
CA LYS A 165 -16.85 3.83 6.08
C LYS A 165 -18.28 4.29 5.81
N ASP A 166 -18.79 4.05 4.61
CA ASP A 166 -20.17 4.31 4.17
C ASP A 166 -21.19 3.27 4.66
N LEU A 167 -20.74 2.12 5.18
CA LEU A 167 -21.64 1.12 5.72
C LEU A 167 -22.19 1.54 7.07
N GLY A 168 -23.48 1.29 7.32
CA GLY A 168 -24.16 1.75 8.53
C GLY A 168 -23.63 1.17 9.85
N ASP A 169 -22.93 0.02 9.78
CA ASP A 169 -22.28 -0.64 10.90
C ASP A 169 -20.75 -0.41 10.92
N ALA A 170 -20.24 0.54 10.12
CA ALA A 170 -18.82 0.88 10.14
C ALA A 170 -18.35 1.40 11.50
N SER A 171 -17.07 1.17 11.82
CA SER A 171 -16.45 1.66 13.06
C SER A 171 -16.67 3.17 13.24
N THR A 172 -17.03 3.57 14.45
CA THR A 172 -17.28 4.98 14.78
C THR A 172 -16.02 5.82 14.65
N GLN A 173 -16.21 7.15 14.53
CA GLN A 173 -15.09 8.09 14.49
C GLN A 173 -14.21 7.98 15.74
N GLU A 174 -14.81 7.84 16.93
CA GLU A 174 -14.07 7.65 18.17
C GLU A 174 -13.20 6.39 18.16
N ALA A 175 -13.72 5.28 17.62
CA ALA A 175 -12.97 4.04 17.51
C ALA A 175 -11.75 4.21 16.60
N ILE A 176 -11.88 4.95 15.50
CA ILE A 176 -10.78 5.22 14.56
C ILE A 176 -9.77 6.19 15.18
N GLU A 177 -10.22 7.26 15.87
CA GLU A 177 -9.34 8.18 16.59
C GLU A 177 -8.51 7.45 17.67
N LYS A 178 -9.15 6.52 18.39
CA LYS A 178 -8.47 5.66 19.34
C LYS A 178 -7.41 4.81 18.64
N MET A 179 -7.74 4.18 17.51
CA MET A 179 -6.78 3.40 16.74
C MET A 179 -5.61 4.23 16.20
N ARG A 180 -5.87 5.48 15.76
CA ARG A 180 -4.80 6.41 15.33
C ARG A 180 -3.80 6.70 16.45
N LYS A 181 -4.29 6.80 17.70
CA LYS A 181 -3.44 7.05 18.87
C LYS A 181 -2.66 5.80 19.31
N GLU A 182 -3.25 4.63 19.15
CA GLU A 182 -2.68 3.36 19.62
C GLU A 182 -1.78 2.67 18.58
N ASN A 183 -2.00 2.93 17.29
CA ASN A 183 -1.22 2.33 16.22
C ASN A 183 0.07 3.11 15.94
N ARG A 184 1.12 2.38 15.62
CA ARG A 184 2.39 2.97 15.15
C ARG A 184 2.29 3.44 13.70
N GLN A 185 1.42 2.80 12.90
CA GLN A 185 1.23 3.09 11.49
C GLN A 185 0.18 4.19 11.31
N PRO A 186 0.36 5.08 10.32
CA PRO A 186 -0.69 6.02 9.94
C PRO A 186 -1.96 5.30 9.53
N VAL A 187 -3.10 5.82 10.01
CA VAL A 187 -4.43 5.26 9.77
C VAL A 187 -5.25 6.22 8.92
N TYR A 188 -5.77 5.71 7.80
CA TYR A 188 -6.61 6.43 6.86
C TYR A 188 -8.01 5.84 6.82
N GLU A 189 -9.01 6.67 6.61
CA GLU A 189 -10.38 6.26 6.38
C GLU A 189 -10.71 6.32 4.90
N ALA A 190 -11.52 5.41 4.39
CA ALA A 190 -11.85 5.38 2.98
C ALA A 190 -13.24 4.81 2.69
N VAL A 191 -13.79 5.26 1.56
CA VAL A 191 -14.90 4.67 0.84
C VAL A 191 -14.41 4.42 -0.60
N ALA A 192 -13.67 3.33 -0.79
CA ALA A 192 -12.94 3.09 -2.03
C ALA A 192 -13.85 3.01 -3.26
N VAL A 193 -15.11 2.58 -3.11
CA VAL A 193 -16.09 2.56 -4.22
C VAL A 193 -16.44 3.96 -4.74
N ARG A 194 -16.27 5.00 -3.90
CA ARG A 194 -16.43 6.42 -4.26
C ARG A 194 -15.07 7.12 -4.49
N GLY A 195 -13.96 6.40 -4.29
CA GLY A 195 -12.62 6.95 -4.38
C GLY A 195 -12.21 7.86 -3.22
N GLU A 196 -13.04 7.99 -2.18
CA GLU A 196 -12.78 8.78 -0.97
C GLU A 196 -11.69 8.12 -0.13
N GLY A 197 -10.70 8.89 0.35
CA GLY A 197 -9.60 8.39 1.19
C GLY A 197 -8.56 7.54 0.46
N VAL A 198 -8.77 7.23 -0.82
CA VAL A 198 -7.88 6.37 -1.63
C VAL A 198 -6.59 7.10 -1.97
N VAL A 199 -6.69 8.34 -2.44
CA VAL A 199 -5.53 9.17 -2.80
C VAL A 199 -4.73 9.53 -1.56
N GLU A 200 -5.39 9.88 -0.47
CA GLU A 200 -4.78 10.22 0.81
C GLU A 200 -3.97 9.04 1.37
N THR A 201 -4.54 7.83 1.33
CA THR A 201 -3.83 6.59 1.72
C THR A 201 -2.59 6.36 0.86
N PHE A 202 -2.74 6.50 -0.46
CA PHE A 202 -1.65 6.28 -1.42
C PHE A 202 -0.53 7.30 -1.23
N LEU A 203 -0.85 8.60 -1.17
CA LEU A 203 0.14 9.65 -0.98
C LEU A 203 0.85 9.55 0.38
N GLY A 204 0.11 9.21 1.44
CA GLY A 204 0.71 8.98 2.75
C GLY A 204 1.68 7.80 2.76
N LEU A 205 1.37 6.72 2.04
CA LEU A 205 2.29 5.60 1.89
C LEU A 205 3.51 5.96 1.04
N VAL A 206 3.33 6.71 -0.05
CA VAL A 206 4.42 7.22 -0.89
C VAL A 206 5.37 8.11 -0.08
N ASP A 207 4.83 8.96 0.77
CA ASP A 207 5.58 9.87 1.65
C ASP A 207 6.47 9.09 2.63
N LEU A 208 5.93 8.07 3.31
CA LEU A 208 6.71 7.18 4.18
C LEU A 208 7.78 6.41 3.40
N THR A 209 7.43 5.95 2.20
CA THR A 209 8.32 5.18 1.33
C THR A 209 9.51 6.03 0.91
N PHE A 210 9.27 7.27 0.46
CA PHE A 210 10.35 8.19 0.12
C PHE A 210 11.25 8.48 1.32
N THR A 211 10.66 8.72 2.50
CA THR A 211 11.42 8.97 3.74
C THR A 211 12.38 7.81 4.05
N GLN A 212 11.95 6.56 3.84
CA GLN A 212 12.78 5.39 4.06
C GLN A 212 13.88 5.23 3.00
N ILE A 213 13.54 5.50 1.74
CA ILE A 213 14.48 5.42 0.62
C ILE A 213 15.55 6.50 0.74
N ASP A 214 15.17 7.71 1.09
CA ASP A 214 16.11 8.83 1.23
C ASP A 214 17.14 8.58 2.33
N LYS A 215 16.77 7.92 3.43
CA LYS A 215 17.73 7.49 4.46
C LYS A 215 18.79 6.52 3.92
N THR A 216 18.46 5.72 2.91
CA THR A 216 19.36 4.71 2.35
C THR A 216 20.18 5.24 1.19
N TYR A 217 19.54 5.97 0.28
CA TYR A 217 20.14 6.40 -0.99
C TYR A 217 20.57 7.85 -1.02
N LEU A 218 20.17 8.67 -0.03
CA LEU A 218 20.49 10.09 0.12
C LEU A 218 20.06 10.90 -1.12
N LEU A 219 18.85 10.65 -1.63
CA LEU A 219 18.34 11.29 -2.85
C LEU A 219 18.23 12.81 -2.71
N SER A 220 17.81 13.28 -1.53
CA SER A 220 17.74 14.72 -1.22
C SER A 220 19.10 15.39 -1.32
N GLN A 221 20.17 14.71 -0.88
CA GLN A 221 21.54 15.25 -0.93
C GLN A 221 22.16 15.10 -2.32
N LYS A 222 21.99 13.95 -2.98
CA LYS A 222 22.69 13.62 -4.24
C LYS A 222 22.08 14.26 -5.48
N ILE A 223 20.77 14.43 -5.50
CA ILE A 223 20.04 14.93 -6.68
C ILE A 223 19.07 16.07 -6.38
N GLY A 224 19.09 16.60 -5.15
CA GLY A 224 18.21 17.71 -4.75
C GLY A 224 16.71 17.37 -4.70
N LEU A 225 16.35 16.09 -4.69
CA LEU A 225 14.96 15.64 -4.65
C LEU A 225 14.56 15.38 -3.21
N ASP A 226 13.90 16.37 -2.59
CA ASP A 226 13.39 16.23 -1.24
C ASP A 226 12.02 15.51 -1.19
N ARG A 227 11.63 15.14 0.03
CA ARG A 227 10.37 14.42 0.32
C ARG A 227 9.13 15.16 -0.20
N ARG A 228 9.05 16.49 0.03
CA ARG A 228 7.89 17.29 -0.37
C ARG A 228 7.80 17.36 -1.89
N ALA A 229 8.91 17.62 -2.56
CA ALA A 229 8.97 17.66 -4.02
C ALA A 229 8.57 16.32 -4.63
N PHE A 230 9.04 15.19 -4.07
CA PHE A 230 8.67 13.86 -4.56
C PHE A 230 7.16 13.59 -4.45
N VAL A 231 6.56 13.83 -3.28
CA VAL A 231 5.12 13.61 -3.07
C VAL A 231 4.29 14.52 -3.96
N GLU A 232 4.75 15.77 -4.18
CA GLU A 232 4.06 16.70 -5.06
C GLU A 232 4.09 16.25 -6.53
N GLU A 233 5.21 15.69 -7.00
CA GLU A 233 5.27 15.11 -8.35
C GLU A 233 4.30 13.91 -8.50
N VAL A 234 4.19 13.07 -7.48
CA VAL A 234 3.18 11.99 -7.48
C VAL A 234 1.77 12.58 -7.48
N ARG A 235 1.51 13.63 -6.72
CA ARG A 235 0.22 14.32 -6.71
C ARG A 235 -0.15 14.90 -8.09
N ARG A 236 0.80 15.47 -8.81
CA ARG A 236 0.61 15.98 -10.18
C ARG A 236 0.28 14.89 -11.20
N CYS A 237 0.60 13.63 -10.89
CA CYS A 237 0.19 12.49 -11.71
C CYS A 237 -1.30 12.15 -11.58
N LEU A 238 -1.99 12.76 -10.62
CA LEU A 238 -3.38 12.47 -10.30
C LEU A 238 -4.27 13.63 -10.80
N VAL A 239 -5.46 13.26 -11.28
CA VAL A 239 -6.52 14.20 -11.64
C VAL A 239 -7.68 14.05 -10.68
N ASP A 240 -8.41 15.13 -10.47
CA ASP A 240 -9.70 15.02 -9.79
C ASP A 240 -10.65 14.16 -10.64
N PRO A 241 -11.48 13.31 -10.01
CA PRO A 241 -12.46 12.55 -10.76
C PRO A 241 -13.39 13.53 -11.51
N PRO A 242 -13.83 13.16 -12.70
CA PRO A 242 -14.86 13.95 -13.37
C PRO A 242 -16.06 14.09 -12.42
N VAL A 243 -16.50 15.31 -12.20
CA VAL A 243 -17.71 15.59 -11.42
C VAL A 243 -18.84 14.81 -12.08
N PRO A 244 -19.56 13.94 -11.35
CA PRO A 244 -20.72 13.26 -11.94
C PRO A 244 -21.67 14.31 -12.49
N GLY A 245 -22.04 14.20 -13.76
CA GLY A 245 -23.08 15.04 -14.33
C GLY A 245 -24.38 14.88 -13.54
N PRO A 246 -25.34 15.80 -13.67
CA PRO A 246 -26.61 15.75 -12.93
C PRO A 246 -27.39 14.44 -13.12
N ASP A 247 -27.04 13.64 -14.11
CA ASP A 247 -27.68 12.36 -14.43
C ASP A 247 -26.91 11.12 -13.91
N GLY A 248 -25.87 11.28 -13.08
CA GLY A 248 -25.12 10.18 -12.47
C GLY A 248 -24.32 9.31 -13.45
N LYS A 249 -24.21 9.69 -14.71
CA LYS A 249 -23.38 9.02 -15.72
C LYS A 249 -22.04 9.74 -15.82
N ALA A 250 -20.96 8.98 -15.70
CA ALA A 250 -19.63 9.48 -16.02
C ALA A 250 -19.58 9.83 -17.52
N ALA A 251 -19.10 11.02 -17.83
CA ALA A 251 -18.85 11.47 -19.19
C ALA A 251 -17.67 10.72 -19.81
#